data_142e287d740c96d598ed3cb37ca797ff
#
_entry.id   142e287d740c96d598ed3cb37ca797ff
#
_cell.length_a   1.000
_cell.length_b   1.000
_cell.length_c   1.000
_cell.angle_alpha   90.00
_cell.angle_beta   90.00
_cell.angle_gamma   90.00
#
_symmetry.space_group_name_H-M   'P 1'
#
loop_
_entity.id
_entity.type
_entity.pdbx_description
1 polymer ?
#
loop_
_entity_poly.entity_id
_entity_poly.type
_entity_poly.pdbx_seq_one_letter_code
_entity_poly.pdbx_strand_id
1 'polypeptide(L)'
;MSFSQNVESPLTGGSVPRNPDVSPLDCPLDARAFVEAQFGSAGARWADAVPAVLQGCIERWSLSLGETMAGGLCQNIVMQVDANGRPAVLKLGYPDEDQSREHAWLLASESDQVVHLYASSQTPPVLLLERITPGTSLLDEIRSNRWRMSRHAELVLLLPNCRLPLPLDQPAPSHRDMLLDVARQPDSALPPDLLRLVRESILLAEKLDDGTLGAACWLHGDLHPSNILWDGQQAAWRSIDPKGYRGPPVMALGRYLHNFLDDELASLGQSLSNAAREMLLQERVKVFAREMGQPEALLMLMVFIDLVLAVSWSEQSDNQASFERWGHLIQFARAEALSLSL
;
A
#
# COMPACT_ATOMS: atom_id res chain seq x y z
N MET A 1 -14.53 3.30 1.52
CA MET A 1 -13.16 2.95 1.07
C MET A 1 -12.96 1.48 1.38
N SER A 2 -13.00 0.60 0.40
CA SER A 2 -12.74 -0.82 0.61
C SER A 2 -11.30 -1.10 0.21
N PHE A 3 -10.46 -1.38 1.19
CA PHE A 3 -9.14 -1.95 0.96
C PHE A 3 -9.26 -3.45 1.19
N SER A 4 -9.40 -4.22 0.12
CA SER A 4 -9.29 -5.68 0.21
C SER A 4 -7.88 -6.05 0.61
N GLN A 5 -7.71 -6.45 1.86
CA GLN A 5 -6.51 -7.17 2.27
C GLN A 5 -6.59 -8.60 1.74
N ASN A 6 -5.54 -9.05 1.12
CA ASN A 6 -5.34 -10.38 0.54
C ASN A 6 -6.09 -10.68 -0.76
N VAL A 7 -6.21 -9.71 -1.66
CA VAL A 7 -6.13 -10.05 -3.06
C VAL A 7 -4.64 -10.04 -3.40
N GLU A 8 -4.12 -11.19 -3.79
CA GLU A 8 -2.80 -11.31 -4.40
C GLU A 8 -2.60 -10.15 -5.34
N SER A 9 -1.71 -9.21 -5.00
CA SER A 9 -1.21 -8.24 -5.97
C SER A 9 -0.30 -9.01 -6.92
N PRO A 10 -0.73 -9.39 -8.10
CA PRO A 10 0.15 -10.00 -9.07
C PRO A 10 0.88 -8.90 -9.83
N LEU A 11 1.73 -8.12 -9.14
CA LEU A 11 2.79 -7.40 -9.82
C LEU A 11 3.97 -8.32 -10.15
N THR A 12 3.77 -9.63 -10.01
CA THR A 12 4.66 -10.64 -10.58
C THR A 12 4.38 -10.71 -12.07
N GLY A 13 5.37 -10.38 -12.89
CA GLY A 13 5.37 -10.31 -14.34
C GLY A 13 4.79 -11.47 -15.15
N GLY A 14 3.61 -11.91 -14.82
CA GLY A 14 2.77 -12.79 -15.60
C GLY A 14 1.87 -11.97 -16.51
N SER A 15 2.17 -11.92 -17.81
CA SER A 15 1.25 -11.42 -18.81
C SER A 15 -0.03 -12.27 -18.79
N VAL A 16 -1.16 -11.63 -18.54
CA VAL A 16 -2.46 -12.28 -18.82
C VAL A 16 -2.56 -12.44 -20.34
N PRO A 17 -2.80 -13.66 -20.88
CA PRO A 17 -2.99 -13.81 -22.31
C PRO A 17 -4.17 -12.96 -22.74
N ARG A 18 -3.93 -12.02 -23.66
CA ARG A 18 -4.97 -11.14 -24.21
C ARG A 18 -5.99 -11.96 -24.98
N ASN A 19 -7.25 -11.71 -24.73
CA ASN A 19 -8.31 -12.10 -25.65
C ASN A 19 -8.10 -11.29 -26.95
N PRO A 20 -7.87 -11.92 -28.11
CA PRO A 20 -7.61 -11.23 -29.38
C PRO A 20 -8.75 -10.33 -29.86
N ASP A 21 -9.94 -10.46 -29.29
CA ASP A 21 -11.15 -9.70 -29.65
C ASP A 21 -11.32 -8.41 -28.82
N VAL A 22 -10.41 -8.11 -27.87
CA VAL A 22 -10.49 -6.91 -26.98
C VAL A 22 -9.42 -5.90 -27.41
N SER A 23 -9.83 -4.68 -27.67
CA SER A 23 -8.91 -3.57 -27.96
C SER A 23 -7.96 -3.34 -26.77
N PRO A 24 -6.67 -3.07 -26.99
CA PRO A 24 -5.74 -2.71 -25.93
C PRO A 24 -6.13 -1.40 -25.20
N LEU A 25 -7.06 -0.65 -25.76
CA LEU A 25 -7.60 0.58 -25.18
C LEU A 25 -8.83 0.33 -24.30
N ASP A 26 -9.46 -0.84 -24.39
CA ASP A 26 -10.67 -1.11 -23.61
C ASP A 26 -10.33 -1.22 -22.10
N CYS A 27 -11.30 -0.78 -21.28
CA CYS A 27 -11.22 -0.98 -19.84
C CYS A 27 -11.19 -2.49 -19.53
N PRO A 28 -10.19 -3.01 -18.79
CA PRO A 28 -10.17 -4.39 -18.35
C PRO A 28 -11.46 -4.78 -17.64
N LEU A 29 -11.96 -5.99 -17.89
CA LEU A 29 -13.27 -6.44 -17.36
C LEU A 29 -13.31 -6.49 -15.83
N ASP A 30 -12.22 -6.87 -15.20
CA ASP A 30 -12.04 -6.89 -13.75
C ASP A 30 -12.04 -5.48 -13.15
N ALA A 31 -11.32 -4.54 -13.74
CA ALA A 31 -11.33 -3.13 -13.32
C ALA A 31 -12.73 -2.50 -13.50
N ARG A 32 -13.40 -2.78 -14.64
CA ARG A 32 -14.78 -2.33 -14.87
C ARG A 32 -15.73 -2.87 -13.79
N ALA A 33 -15.70 -4.19 -13.56
CA ALA A 33 -16.56 -4.83 -12.58
C ALA A 33 -16.33 -4.25 -11.16
N PHE A 34 -15.07 -4.01 -10.80
CA PHE A 34 -14.72 -3.41 -9.53
C PHE A 34 -15.28 -2.00 -9.37
N VAL A 35 -15.02 -1.10 -10.33
CA VAL A 35 -15.48 0.30 -10.22
C VAL A 35 -17.00 0.42 -10.31
N GLU A 36 -17.67 -0.44 -11.08
CA GLU A 36 -19.14 -0.49 -11.13
C GLU A 36 -19.74 -0.96 -9.81
N ALA A 37 -19.15 -1.96 -9.17
CA ALA A 37 -19.58 -2.44 -7.85
C ALA A 37 -19.37 -1.36 -6.77
N GLN A 38 -18.25 -0.66 -6.80
CA GLN A 38 -17.86 0.31 -5.79
C GLN A 38 -18.54 1.67 -5.95
N PHE A 39 -18.68 2.15 -7.19
CA PHE A 39 -19.12 3.52 -7.51
C PHE A 39 -20.41 3.57 -8.36
N GLY A 40 -21.01 2.44 -8.64
CA GLY A 40 -22.26 2.35 -9.40
C GLY A 40 -22.17 2.99 -10.79
N SER A 41 -23.16 3.80 -11.16
CA SER A 41 -23.21 4.47 -12.46
C SER A 41 -22.05 5.44 -12.72
N ALA A 42 -21.40 5.96 -11.69
CA ALA A 42 -20.20 6.80 -11.84
C ALA A 42 -19.00 5.94 -12.26
N GLY A 43 -18.84 4.76 -11.67
CA GLY A 43 -17.84 3.77 -12.08
C GLY A 43 -18.02 3.30 -13.53
N ALA A 44 -19.27 3.01 -13.92
CA ALA A 44 -19.59 2.64 -15.30
C ALA A 44 -19.19 3.75 -16.31
N ARG A 45 -19.54 5.00 -16.03
CA ARG A 45 -19.14 6.13 -16.90
C ARG A 45 -17.64 6.32 -16.98
N TRP A 46 -16.93 6.14 -15.87
CA TRP A 46 -15.46 6.19 -15.89
C TRP A 46 -14.89 5.06 -16.77
N ALA A 47 -15.35 3.84 -16.61
CA ALA A 47 -14.91 2.70 -17.42
C ALA A 47 -15.20 2.91 -18.94
N ASP A 48 -16.34 3.50 -19.28
CA ASP A 48 -16.68 3.85 -20.67
C ASP A 48 -15.78 4.95 -21.25
N ALA A 49 -15.22 5.83 -20.40
CA ALA A 49 -14.32 6.90 -20.83
C ALA A 49 -12.87 6.43 -21.01
N VAL A 50 -12.47 5.28 -20.45
CA VAL A 50 -11.09 4.76 -20.49
C VAL A 50 -10.48 4.75 -21.88
N PRO A 51 -11.15 4.25 -22.95
CA PRO A 51 -10.56 4.23 -24.31
C PRO A 51 -10.16 5.63 -24.81
N ALA A 52 -11.02 6.61 -24.60
CA ALA A 52 -10.75 8.00 -25.02
C ALA A 52 -9.62 8.63 -24.22
N VAL A 53 -9.56 8.34 -22.92
CA VAL A 53 -8.47 8.82 -22.05
C VAL A 53 -7.13 8.23 -22.45
N LEU A 54 -7.06 6.92 -22.69
CA LEU A 54 -5.84 6.26 -23.13
C LEU A 54 -5.37 6.79 -24.49
N GLN A 55 -6.29 6.97 -25.44
CA GLN A 55 -5.98 7.56 -26.75
C GLN A 55 -5.39 8.98 -26.60
N GLY A 56 -5.98 9.81 -25.74
CA GLY A 56 -5.47 11.16 -25.45
C GLY A 56 -4.06 11.13 -24.80
N CYS A 57 -3.78 10.17 -23.93
CA CYS A 57 -2.44 9.99 -23.36
C CYS A 57 -1.41 9.57 -24.41
N ILE A 58 -1.78 8.63 -25.32
CA ILE A 58 -0.92 8.18 -26.42
C ILE A 58 -0.50 9.38 -27.28
N GLU A 59 -1.46 10.20 -27.68
CA GLU A 59 -1.21 11.36 -28.52
C GLU A 59 -0.38 12.43 -27.80
N ARG A 60 -0.76 12.76 -26.55
CA ARG A 60 -0.13 13.84 -25.76
C ARG A 60 1.32 13.52 -25.39
N TRP A 61 1.60 12.28 -25.02
CA TRP A 61 2.92 11.86 -24.51
C TRP A 61 3.68 10.97 -25.50
N SER A 62 3.16 10.77 -26.72
CA SER A 62 3.75 9.94 -27.77
C SER A 62 4.09 8.53 -27.29
N LEU A 63 3.08 7.86 -26.71
CA LEU A 63 3.25 6.54 -26.12
C LEU A 63 3.04 5.42 -27.14
N SER A 64 3.86 4.36 -27.00
CA SER A 64 3.56 3.05 -27.57
C SER A 64 3.07 2.14 -26.45
N LEU A 65 1.89 1.53 -26.61
CA LEU A 65 1.32 0.65 -25.58
C LEU A 65 2.04 -0.70 -25.56
N GLY A 66 2.38 -1.14 -24.37
CA GLY A 66 2.84 -2.48 -24.06
C GLY A 66 1.72 -3.35 -23.46
N GLU A 67 2.09 -4.26 -22.57
CA GLU A 67 1.16 -5.13 -21.89
C GLU A 67 0.46 -4.40 -20.74
N THR A 68 -0.83 -4.70 -20.54
CA THR A 68 -1.53 -4.34 -19.30
C THR A 68 -0.95 -5.20 -18.19
N MET A 69 -0.49 -4.57 -17.14
CA MET A 69 -0.01 -5.29 -15.97
C MET A 69 -1.24 -5.86 -15.25
N ALA A 70 -1.21 -7.17 -14.99
CA ALA A 70 -2.24 -7.80 -14.18
C ALA A 70 -2.18 -7.17 -12.77
N GLY A 71 -3.10 -6.27 -12.50
CA GLY A 71 -3.40 -5.82 -11.15
C GLY A 71 -4.58 -6.63 -10.67
N GLY A 72 -4.54 -7.14 -9.44
CA GLY A 72 -5.73 -7.69 -8.80
C GLY A 72 -6.88 -6.69 -8.81
N LEU A 73 -8.03 -7.05 -8.27
CA LEU A 73 -9.21 -6.19 -8.14
C LEU A 73 -8.82 -4.80 -7.62
N CYS A 74 -8.62 -3.86 -8.52
CA CYS A 74 -8.22 -2.51 -8.15
C CYS A 74 -8.86 -1.46 -9.07
N GLN A 75 -9.05 -0.28 -8.51
CA GLN A 75 -9.61 0.88 -9.19
C GLN A 75 -8.62 1.55 -10.17
N ASN A 76 -7.45 0.94 -10.39
CA ASN A 76 -6.41 1.46 -11.26
C ASN A 76 -6.14 0.52 -12.43
N ILE A 77 -5.99 1.09 -13.62
CA ILE A 77 -5.47 0.38 -14.79
C ILE A 77 -4.00 0.74 -14.91
N VAL A 78 -3.14 -0.27 -14.88
CA VAL A 78 -1.69 -0.12 -14.96
C VAL A 78 -1.17 -0.79 -16.22
N MET A 79 -0.45 -0.06 -17.06
CA MET A 79 0.04 -0.52 -18.34
C MET A 79 1.53 -0.21 -18.51
N GLN A 80 2.27 -1.16 -19.06
CA GLN A 80 3.62 -0.88 -19.55
C GLN A 80 3.49 -0.07 -20.83
N VAL A 81 4.30 0.97 -20.95
CA VAL A 81 4.34 1.82 -22.14
C VAL A 81 5.78 2.17 -22.49
N ASP A 82 6.00 2.58 -23.72
CA ASP A 82 7.23 3.24 -24.13
C ASP A 82 6.91 4.69 -24.46
N ALA A 83 7.65 5.61 -23.85
CA ALA A 83 7.52 7.05 -24.04
C ALA A 83 8.75 7.56 -24.82
N ASN A 84 8.68 7.53 -26.15
CA ASN A 84 9.78 7.94 -27.05
C ASN A 84 11.11 7.17 -26.80
N GLY A 85 11.04 5.85 -26.68
CA GLY A 85 12.20 4.99 -26.42
C GLY A 85 12.57 4.89 -24.93
N ARG A 86 11.73 5.43 -24.05
CA ARG A 86 11.92 5.38 -22.58
C ARG A 86 10.87 4.47 -21.97
N PRO A 87 11.27 3.35 -21.35
CA PRO A 87 10.33 2.48 -20.66
C PRO A 87 9.60 3.23 -19.53
N ALA A 88 8.27 3.12 -19.51
CA ALA A 88 7.43 3.78 -18.53
C ALA A 88 6.24 2.89 -18.12
N VAL A 89 5.53 3.32 -17.09
CA VAL A 89 4.26 2.75 -16.63
C VAL A 89 3.19 3.84 -16.67
N LEU A 90 2.10 3.55 -17.35
CA LEU A 90 0.91 4.41 -17.35
C LEU A 90 -0.08 3.87 -16.33
N LYS A 91 -0.43 4.69 -15.34
CA LYS A 91 -1.43 4.39 -14.31
C LYS A 91 -2.61 5.31 -14.47
N LEU A 92 -3.76 4.75 -14.83
CA LEU A 92 -5.03 5.44 -14.92
C LEU A 92 -5.90 5.03 -13.74
N GLY A 93 -6.19 5.97 -12.84
CA GLY A 93 -6.98 5.73 -11.63
C GLY A 93 -8.41 6.26 -11.73
N TYR A 94 -9.30 5.69 -10.91
CA TYR A 94 -10.59 6.30 -10.64
C TYR A 94 -10.38 7.64 -9.90
N PRO A 95 -11.08 8.73 -10.28
CA PRO A 95 -10.87 10.06 -9.70
C PRO A 95 -11.42 10.13 -8.26
N ASP A 96 -10.58 9.85 -7.29
CA ASP A 96 -10.86 9.97 -5.87
C ASP A 96 -9.75 10.73 -5.11
N GLU A 97 -9.90 10.81 -3.79
CA GLU A 97 -8.93 11.50 -2.96
C GLU A 97 -7.59 10.76 -2.87
N ASP A 98 -7.61 9.42 -2.91
CA ASP A 98 -6.40 8.59 -2.84
C ASP A 98 -5.51 8.85 -4.06
N GLN A 99 -6.12 8.87 -5.25
CA GLN A 99 -5.42 9.18 -6.49
C GLN A 99 -4.84 10.61 -6.50
N SER A 100 -5.59 11.55 -5.94
CA SER A 100 -5.13 12.95 -5.83
C SER A 100 -3.95 13.07 -4.87
N ARG A 101 -3.96 12.34 -3.75
CA ARG A 101 -2.86 12.32 -2.78
C ARG A 101 -1.61 11.63 -3.33
N GLU A 102 -1.78 10.49 -4.01
CA GLU A 102 -0.67 9.81 -4.69
C GLU A 102 0.03 10.75 -5.66
N HIS A 103 -0.73 11.40 -6.53
CA HIS A 103 -0.19 12.38 -7.48
C HIS A 103 0.60 13.49 -6.80
N ALA A 104 0.00 14.12 -5.78
CA ALA A 104 0.64 15.22 -5.07
C ALA A 104 1.90 14.77 -4.31
N TRP A 105 1.88 13.57 -3.72
CA TRP A 105 3.02 13.02 -3.01
C TRP A 105 4.20 12.73 -3.96
N LEU A 106 3.92 12.10 -5.10
CA LEU A 106 4.94 11.82 -6.12
C LEU A 106 5.51 13.11 -6.72
N LEU A 107 4.69 14.14 -6.91
CA LEU A 107 5.12 15.43 -7.41
C LEU A 107 6.08 16.16 -6.44
N ALA A 108 5.88 15.95 -5.13
CA ALA A 108 6.70 16.54 -4.08
C ALA A 108 7.97 15.72 -3.77
N SER A 109 8.06 14.47 -4.25
CA SER A 109 9.21 13.60 -3.99
C SER A 109 10.34 13.88 -4.96
N GLU A 110 11.52 14.17 -4.43
CA GLU A 110 12.78 14.34 -5.19
C GLU A 110 13.75 13.15 -4.99
N SER A 111 13.32 12.10 -4.31
CA SER A 111 14.18 10.97 -3.94
C SER A 111 14.32 9.96 -5.06
N ASP A 112 15.55 9.56 -5.38
CA ASP A 112 15.86 8.46 -6.30
C ASP A 112 15.41 7.08 -5.77
N GLN A 113 15.09 6.96 -4.47
CA GLN A 113 14.54 5.72 -3.88
C GLN A 113 13.02 5.64 -3.96
N VAL A 114 12.38 6.56 -4.66
CA VAL A 114 10.97 6.56 -5.00
C VAL A 114 10.83 6.53 -6.52
N VAL A 115 9.79 5.90 -7.03
CA VAL A 115 9.47 5.92 -8.46
C VAL A 115 9.30 7.36 -8.95
N HIS A 116 9.93 7.71 -10.07
CA HIS A 116 9.83 9.06 -10.62
C HIS A 116 8.52 9.25 -11.40
N LEU A 117 7.89 10.40 -11.20
CA LEU A 117 6.76 10.87 -12.01
C LEU A 117 7.28 11.62 -13.23
N TYR A 118 7.08 11.06 -14.43
CA TYR A 118 7.52 11.69 -15.68
C TYR A 118 6.54 12.74 -16.18
N ALA A 119 5.25 12.46 -16.10
CA ALA A 119 4.17 13.35 -16.48
C ALA A 119 2.87 12.95 -15.77
N SER A 120 1.91 13.86 -15.76
CA SER A 120 0.60 13.58 -15.18
C SER A 120 -0.52 14.39 -15.80
N SER A 121 -1.75 13.94 -15.58
CA SER A 121 -2.99 14.70 -15.78
C SER A 121 -3.86 14.54 -14.53
N GLN A 122 -4.54 15.59 -14.11
CA GLN A 122 -5.49 15.54 -12.99
C GLN A 122 -6.93 15.31 -13.45
N THR A 123 -7.23 15.63 -14.70
CA THR A 123 -8.58 15.51 -15.25
C THR A 123 -8.51 14.96 -16.67
N PRO A 124 -8.71 13.67 -16.84
CA PRO A 124 -8.81 12.60 -15.83
C PRO A 124 -7.46 12.34 -15.11
N PRO A 125 -7.48 11.72 -13.93
CA PRO A 125 -6.25 11.41 -13.19
C PRO A 125 -5.47 10.28 -13.88
N VAL A 126 -4.29 10.63 -14.39
CA VAL A 126 -3.35 9.71 -15.04
C VAL A 126 -1.94 10.06 -14.62
N LEU A 127 -1.15 9.05 -14.29
CA LEU A 127 0.26 9.16 -13.99
C LEU A 127 1.08 8.42 -15.04
N LEU A 128 2.11 9.07 -15.57
CA LEU A 128 3.16 8.45 -16.36
C LEU A 128 4.39 8.34 -15.48
N LEU A 129 4.69 7.12 -15.06
CA LEU A 129 5.72 6.80 -14.09
C LEU A 129 6.93 6.17 -14.76
N GLU A 130 8.08 6.28 -14.13
CA GLU A 130 9.24 5.49 -14.46
C GLU A 130 8.92 3.99 -14.36
N ARG A 131 9.46 3.21 -15.30
CA ARG A 131 9.45 1.75 -15.19
C ARG A 131 10.74 1.27 -14.55
N ILE A 132 10.68 0.87 -13.29
CA ILE A 132 11.80 0.25 -12.57
C ILE A 132 12.12 -1.09 -13.21
N THR A 133 13.39 -1.37 -13.49
CA THR A 133 13.84 -2.59 -14.17
C THR A 133 14.97 -3.27 -13.38
N PRO A 134 14.92 -4.60 -13.12
CA PRO A 134 13.91 -5.54 -13.56
C PRO A 134 12.54 -5.37 -12.88
N GLY A 135 12.45 -4.60 -11.79
CA GLY A 135 11.20 -4.35 -11.07
C GLY A 135 10.71 -5.57 -10.27
N THR A 136 11.61 -6.50 -9.93
CA THR A 136 11.27 -7.62 -9.05
C THR A 136 10.84 -7.09 -7.70
N SER A 137 9.63 -7.44 -7.25
CA SER A 137 9.15 -6.98 -5.96
C SER A 137 9.87 -7.68 -4.80
N LEU A 138 9.94 -7.02 -3.66
CA LEU A 138 10.43 -7.64 -2.44
C LEU A 138 9.57 -8.84 -2.05
N LEU A 139 8.27 -8.81 -2.35
CA LEU A 139 7.38 -9.95 -2.16
C LEU A 139 7.81 -11.17 -2.99
N ASP A 140 8.24 -10.97 -4.24
CA ASP A 140 8.76 -12.05 -5.09
C ASP A 140 10.06 -12.64 -4.52
N GLU A 141 10.92 -11.80 -3.96
CA GLU A 141 12.13 -12.25 -3.26
C GLU A 141 11.79 -13.07 -2.01
N ILE A 142 10.77 -12.64 -1.24
CA ILE A 142 10.25 -13.38 -0.09
C ILE A 142 9.69 -14.73 -0.54
N ARG A 143 8.74 -14.76 -1.48
CA ARG A 143 8.09 -15.97 -1.99
C ARG A 143 9.08 -16.97 -2.60
N SER A 144 10.13 -16.47 -3.23
CA SER A 144 11.19 -17.29 -3.81
C SER A 144 12.25 -17.74 -2.79
N ASN A 145 12.05 -17.48 -1.50
CA ASN A 145 13.00 -17.78 -0.42
C ASN A 145 14.41 -17.19 -0.67
N ARG A 146 14.52 -16.07 -1.39
CA ARG A 146 15.77 -15.32 -1.60
C ARG A 146 15.96 -14.22 -0.60
N TRP A 147 14.88 -13.72 0.01
CA TRP A 147 14.93 -12.76 1.11
C TRP A 147 15.27 -13.44 2.43
N ARG A 148 16.03 -12.77 3.28
CA ARG A 148 16.44 -13.28 4.61
C ARG A 148 16.22 -12.22 5.66
N MET A 149 15.88 -12.64 6.88
CA MET A 149 15.67 -11.75 8.02
C MET A 149 16.82 -10.74 8.20
N SER A 150 18.07 -11.18 8.03
CA SER A 150 19.25 -10.28 8.12
C SER A 150 19.25 -9.12 7.13
N ARG A 151 18.50 -9.23 6.03
CA ARG A 151 18.42 -8.19 5.00
C ARG A 151 17.32 -7.16 5.27
N HIS A 152 16.44 -7.39 6.25
CA HIS A 152 15.40 -6.40 6.60
C HIS A 152 16.01 -5.05 7.00
N ALA A 153 17.22 -5.05 7.56
CA ALA A 153 17.96 -3.83 7.87
C ALA A 153 18.24 -2.95 6.63
N GLU A 154 18.35 -3.56 5.43
CA GLU A 154 18.55 -2.80 4.18
C GLU A 154 17.38 -1.85 3.90
N LEU A 155 16.17 -2.20 4.33
CA LEU A 155 14.96 -1.41 4.12
C LEU A 155 14.90 -0.18 5.04
N VAL A 156 15.62 -0.18 6.15
CA VAL A 156 15.72 1.00 7.03
C VAL A 156 16.28 2.20 6.26
N LEU A 157 17.16 1.96 5.29
CA LEU A 157 17.73 3.01 4.43
C LEU A 157 16.69 3.62 3.48
N LEU A 158 15.60 2.89 3.17
CA LEU A 158 14.50 3.38 2.34
C LEU A 158 13.61 4.37 3.10
N LEU A 159 13.44 4.19 4.41
CA LEU A 159 12.47 4.93 5.22
C LEU A 159 12.65 6.46 5.20
N PRO A 160 13.86 7.04 5.28
CA PRO A 160 14.03 8.49 5.17
C PRO A 160 13.47 9.07 3.88
N ASN A 161 13.48 8.29 2.80
CA ASN A 161 13.03 8.69 1.47
C ASN A 161 11.53 8.45 1.25
N CYS A 162 10.88 7.71 2.15
CA CYS A 162 9.45 7.48 2.15
C CYS A 162 8.68 8.48 3.03
N ARG A 163 9.27 9.66 3.30
CA ARG A 163 8.67 10.75 4.07
C ARG A 163 9.02 12.11 3.49
N LEU A 164 8.06 13.02 3.49
CA LEU A 164 8.19 14.38 2.97
C LEU A 164 7.71 15.38 4.03
N PRO A 165 8.05 16.67 3.93
CA PRO A 165 7.38 17.72 4.67
C PRO A 165 5.86 17.65 4.45
N LEU A 166 5.08 17.98 5.48
CA LEU A 166 3.62 18.02 5.35
C LEU A 166 3.20 19.03 4.29
N PRO A 167 2.29 18.68 3.39
CA PRO A 167 1.75 19.61 2.43
C PRO A 167 0.90 20.68 3.13
N LEU A 168 0.90 21.90 2.59
CA LEU A 168 0.12 23.02 3.12
C LEU A 168 -1.32 23.04 2.61
N ASP A 169 -1.56 22.46 1.44
CA ASP A 169 -2.79 22.61 0.62
C ASP A 169 -3.42 21.27 0.22
N GLN A 170 -2.87 20.14 0.71
CA GLN A 170 -3.39 18.81 0.42
C GLN A 170 -3.82 18.10 1.69
N PRO A 171 -4.96 17.39 1.70
CA PRO A 171 -5.35 16.57 2.85
C PRO A 171 -4.37 15.41 3.02
N ALA A 172 -3.84 15.25 4.23
CA ALA A 172 -2.99 14.14 4.61
C ALA A 172 -3.58 13.49 5.87
N PRO A 173 -4.48 12.50 5.73
CA PRO A 173 -5.13 11.87 6.87
C PRO A 173 -4.11 11.13 7.74
N SER A 174 -4.28 11.20 9.04
CA SER A 174 -3.54 10.37 10.00
C SER A 174 -4.24 9.01 10.19
N HIS A 175 -3.57 8.06 10.83
CA HIS A 175 -4.20 6.81 11.26
C HIS A 175 -5.42 7.08 12.16
N ARG A 176 -5.34 8.12 13.00
CA ARG A 176 -6.47 8.55 13.84
C ARG A 176 -7.66 8.99 12.98
N ASP A 177 -7.43 9.80 11.95
CA ASP A 177 -8.49 10.28 11.06
C ASP A 177 -9.18 9.10 10.36
N MET A 178 -8.39 8.15 9.84
CA MET A 178 -8.90 6.94 9.18
C MET A 178 -9.69 6.04 10.14
N LEU A 179 -9.23 5.86 11.39
CA LEU A 179 -9.94 5.10 12.42
C LEU A 179 -11.24 5.80 12.83
N LEU A 180 -11.26 7.14 12.87
CA LEU A 180 -12.48 7.91 13.14
C LEU A 180 -13.51 7.71 12.00
N ASP A 181 -13.07 7.65 10.75
CA ASP A 181 -13.96 7.36 9.62
C ASP A 181 -14.55 5.95 9.69
N VAL A 182 -13.75 4.96 10.10
CA VAL A 182 -14.23 3.61 10.39
C VAL A 182 -15.25 3.64 11.54
N ALA A 183 -14.98 4.36 12.63
CA ALA A 183 -15.86 4.45 13.80
C ALA A 183 -17.19 5.20 13.54
N ARG A 184 -17.26 5.98 12.47
CA ARG A 184 -18.51 6.66 12.03
C ARG A 184 -19.45 5.76 11.23
N GLN A 185 -18.98 4.59 10.79
CA GLN A 185 -19.85 3.60 10.15
C GLN A 185 -20.89 3.08 11.15
N PRO A 186 -22.04 2.57 10.69
CA PRO A 186 -23.01 1.96 11.57
C PRO A 186 -22.38 0.86 12.44
N ASP A 187 -22.72 0.80 13.73
CA ASP A 187 -22.16 -0.20 14.67
C ASP A 187 -22.38 -1.65 14.19
N SER A 188 -23.38 -1.89 13.34
CA SER A 188 -23.64 -3.19 12.71
C SER A 188 -22.65 -3.56 11.59
N ALA A 189 -21.81 -2.64 11.15
CA ALA A 189 -20.87 -2.86 10.05
C ALA A 189 -19.63 -3.66 10.48
N LEU A 190 -19.28 -3.65 11.76
CA LEU A 190 -18.09 -4.30 12.31
C LEU A 190 -18.45 -5.28 13.44
N PRO A 191 -17.68 -6.37 13.61
CA PRO A 191 -17.77 -7.20 14.81
C PRO A 191 -17.59 -6.36 16.10
N PRO A 192 -18.37 -6.60 17.17
CA PRO A 192 -18.31 -5.78 18.40
C PRO A 192 -16.90 -5.70 19.02
N ASP A 193 -16.14 -6.80 18.99
CA ASP A 193 -14.78 -6.82 19.50
C ASP A 193 -13.82 -5.98 18.63
N LEU A 194 -14.00 -6.00 17.31
CA LEU A 194 -13.21 -5.16 16.40
C LEU A 194 -13.54 -3.67 16.62
N LEU A 195 -14.83 -3.33 16.79
CA LEU A 195 -15.25 -1.95 17.08
C LEU A 195 -14.64 -1.44 18.40
N ARG A 196 -14.54 -2.29 19.42
CA ARG A 196 -13.84 -1.96 20.67
C ARG A 196 -12.36 -1.65 20.42
N LEU A 197 -11.67 -2.45 19.62
CA LEU A 197 -10.26 -2.25 19.26
C LEU A 197 -10.07 -0.98 18.42
N VAL A 198 -10.98 -0.67 17.50
CA VAL A 198 -10.97 0.61 16.75
C VAL A 198 -11.03 1.80 17.71
N ARG A 199 -11.94 1.80 18.67
CA ARG A 199 -12.07 2.88 19.67
C ARG A 199 -10.80 3.02 20.54
N GLU A 200 -10.20 1.91 20.94
CA GLU A 200 -8.92 1.92 21.67
C GLU A 200 -7.78 2.48 20.79
N SER A 201 -7.70 2.04 19.54
CA SER A 201 -6.68 2.50 18.60
C SER A 201 -6.77 4.00 18.31
N ILE A 202 -7.97 4.60 18.31
CA ILE A 202 -8.16 6.05 18.17
C ILE A 202 -7.46 6.79 19.31
N LEU A 203 -7.64 6.34 20.55
CA LEU A 203 -7.04 6.99 21.72
C LEU A 203 -5.51 6.87 21.72
N LEU A 204 -5.00 5.74 21.27
CA LEU A 204 -3.55 5.52 21.15
C LEU A 204 -2.95 6.32 20.00
N ALA A 205 -3.61 6.37 18.84
CA ALA A 205 -3.17 7.18 17.71
C ALA A 205 -3.15 8.68 18.04
N GLU A 206 -4.07 9.16 18.86
CA GLU A 206 -4.08 10.55 19.36
C GLU A 206 -2.82 10.89 20.17
N LYS A 207 -2.36 9.98 21.03
CA LYS A 207 -1.11 10.15 21.78
C LYS A 207 0.14 10.15 20.88
N LEU A 208 0.09 9.43 19.78
CA LEU A 208 1.20 9.41 18.79
C LEU A 208 1.28 10.72 18.00
N ASP A 209 0.16 11.40 17.81
CA ASP A 209 0.08 12.68 17.09
C ASP A 209 0.49 13.89 17.94
N ASP A 210 0.81 13.73 19.24
CA ASP A 210 1.17 14.82 20.17
C ASP A 210 2.56 15.42 19.94
N GLY A 211 3.33 14.85 19.00
CA GLY A 211 4.67 15.33 18.64
C GLY A 211 5.81 14.75 19.48
N THR A 212 5.53 13.91 20.50
CA THR A 212 6.57 13.29 21.34
C THR A 212 7.48 12.35 20.58
N LEU A 213 6.97 11.75 19.49
CA LEU A 213 7.71 10.84 18.60
C LEU A 213 8.35 11.53 17.38
N GLY A 214 8.46 12.85 17.45
CA GLY A 214 8.98 13.68 16.36
C GLY A 214 7.88 14.42 15.61
N ALA A 215 8.28 15.41 14.83
CA ALA A 215 7.34 16.18 14.02
C ALA A 215 6.66 15.25 13.00
N ALA A 216 5.35 15.43 12.83
CA ALA A 216 4.61 14.72 11.80
C ALA A 216 5.15 15.07 10.42
N CYS A 217 5.23 14.08 9.55
CA CYS A 217 5.62 14.22 8.17
C CYS A 217 4.60 13.56 7.23
N TRP A 218 4.75 13.80 5.95
CA TRP A 218 3.93 13.19 4.91
C TRP A 218 4.56 11.86 4.51
N LEU A 219 3.98 10.78 4.99
CA LEU A 219 4.50 9.42 4.83
C LEU A 219 4.04 8.82 3.49
N HIS A 220 4.80 7.87 2.98
CA HIS A 220 4.37 7.00 1.89
C HIS A 220 3.00 6.35 2.20
N GLY A 221 2.83 5.85 3.41
CA GLY A 221 1.54 5.39 3.93
C GLY A 221 1.10 3.99 3.52
N ASP A 222 1.76 3.36 2.54
CA ASP A 222 1.45 1.98 2.10
C ASP A 222 2.71 1.20 1.75
N LEU A 223 3.73 1.33 2.57
CA LEU A 223 5.01 0.67 2.36
C LEU A 223 4.92 -0.80 2.79
N HIS A 224 4.70 -1.69 1.85
CA HIS A 224 4.69 -3.14 2.04
C HIS A 224 5.51 -3.86 0.94
N PRO A 225 5.85 -5.15 1.10
CA PRO A 225 6.78 -5.84 0.20
C PRO A 225 6.43 -5.80 -1.29
N SER A 226 5.17 -5.71 -1.69
CA SER A 226 4.82 -5.60 -3.11
C SER A 226 4.97 -4.18 -3.67
N ASN A 227 5.07 -3.15 -2.80
CA ASN A 227 5.34 -1.76 -3.18
C ASN A 227 6.82 -1.37 -3.08
N ILE A 228 7.71 -2.36 -2.92
CA ILE A 228 9.16 -2.18 -2.88
C ILE A 228 9.78 -3.00 -4.00
N LEU A 229 10.35 -2.33 -4.99
CA LEU A 229 10.89 -2.95 -6.20
C LEU A 229 12.41 -2.83 -6.25
N TRP A 230 13.08 -3.88 -6.73
CA TRP A 230 14.51 -3.85 -7.00
C TRP A 230 14.81 -3.13 -8.31
N ASP A 231 15.60 -2.08 -8.24
CA ASP A 231 16.15 -1.38 -9.39
C ASP A 231 17.57 -1.91 -9.69
N GLY A 232 17.71 -2.64 -10.78
CA GLY A 232 18.99 -3.22 -11.18
C GLY A 232 19.98 -2.16 -11.71
N GLN A 233 19.50 -1.00 -12.16
CA GLN A 233 20.36 0.07 -12.65
C GLN A 233 20.99 0.85 -11.50
N GLN A 234 20.21 1.11 -10.45
CA GLN A 234 20.69 1.80 -9.24
C GLN A 234 21.25 0.85 -8.19
N ALA A 235 21.07 -0.47 -8.36
CA ALA A 235 21.38 -1.50 -7.37
C ALA A 235 20.77 -1.20 -5.99
N ALA A 236 19.51 -0.75 -5.97
CA ALA A 236 18.80 -0.28 -4.78
C ALA A 236 17.32 -0.72 -4.78
N TRP A 237 16.74 -0.81 -3.58
CA TRP A 237 15.30 -0.93 -3.41
C TRP A 237 14.63 0.44 -3.57
N ARG A 238 13.49 0.47 -4.27
CA ARG A 238 12.73 1.69 -4.53
C ARG A 238 11.25 1.47 -4.24
N SER A 239 10.58 2.49 -3.72
CA SER A 239 9.15 2.43 -3.40
C SER A 239 8.28 2.95 -4.53
N ILE A 240 7.06 2.39 -4.63
CA ILE A 240 6.01 2.75 -5.57
C ILE A 240 4.67 2.88 -4.84
N ASP A 241 3.68 3.52 -5.44
CA ASP A 241 2.28 3.57 -4.98
C ASP A 241 2.08 4.23 -3.59
N PRO A 242 2.57 5.45 -3.35
CA PRO A 242 2.38 6.14 -2.08
C PRO A 242 0.91 6.55 -1.89
N LYS A 243 0.42 6.45 -0.64
CA LYS A 243 -0.94 6.88 -0.24
C LYS A 243 -0.96 8.27 0.43
N GLY A 244 0.18 8.78 0.84
CA GLY A 244 0.29 10.14 1.37
C GLY A 244 -0.42 10.33 2.71
N TYR A 245 -0.09 9.54 3.74
CA TYR A 245 -0.63 9.68 5.08
C TYR A 245 0.24 10.57 5.97
N ARG A 246 -0.35 11.17 6.99
CA ARG A 246 0.34 12.00 7.98
C ARG A 246 0.65 11.18 9.23
N GLY A 247 1.84 11.35 9.77
CA GLY A 247 2.22 10.77 11.06
C GLY A 247 3.69 10.97 11.41
N PRO A 248 4.12 10.58 12.63
CA PRO A 248 5.52 10.54 12.97
C PRO A 248 6.27 9.51 12.09
N PRO A 249 7.57 9.72 11.83
CA PRO A 249 8.35 8.88 10.89
C PRO A 249 8.28 7.38 11.14
N VAL A 250 8.18 6.96 12.40
CA VAL A 250 8.10 5.55 12.79
C VAL A 250 6.85 4.84 12.25
N MET A 251 5.77 5.57 11.99
CA MET A 251 4.54 5.00 11.46
C MET A 251 4.65 4.50 10.01
N ALA A 252 5.69 4.88 9.28
CA ALA A 252 5.94 4.36 7.94
C ALA A 252 6.11 2.84 7.89
N LEU A 253 6.45 2.20 9.02
CA LEU A 253 6.72 0.76 9.10
C LEU A 253 5.52 -0.12 9.46
N GLY A 254 4.44 0.45 10.01
CA GLY A 254 3.31 -0.37 10.49
C GLY A 254 2.87 -1.41 9.46
N ARG A 255 2.62 -0.95 8.25
CA ARG A 255 2.19 -1.78 7.13
C ARG A 255 3.21 -2.86 6.75
N TYR A 256 4.49 -2.52 6.70
CA TYR A 256 5.55 -3.47 6.35
C TYR A 256 5.67 -4.62 7.36
N LEU A 257 5.61 -4.30 8.64
CA LEU A 257 5.92 -5.26 9.70
C LEU A 257 4.95 -6.46 9.72
N HIS A 258 3.66 -6.23 9.47
CA HIS A 258 2.66 -7.29 9.56
C HIS A 258 2.22 -7.88 8.23
N ASN A 259 2.48 -7.21 7.10
CA ASN A 259 2.05 -7.71 5.80
C ASN A 259 2.91 -8.90 5.32
N PHE A 260 2.26 -9.83 4.60
CA PHE A 260 2.89 -10.98 3.96
C PHE A 260 3.68 -11.90 4.91
N LEU A 261 3.28 -12.00 6.18
CA LEU A 261 3.87 -12.96 7.13
C LEU A 261 3.65 -14.41 6.66
N ASP A 262 2.47 -14.73 6.15
CA ASP A 262 2.14 -16.07 5.65
C ASP A 262 2.99 -16.45 4.44
N ASP A 263 3.26 -15.50 3.54
CA ASP A 263 4.14 -15.71 2.38
C ASP A 263 5.58 -16.02 2.81
N GLU A 264 6.09 -15.28 3.79
CA GLU A 264 7.43 -15.51 4.30
C GLU A 264 7.52 -16.86 5.04
N LEU A 265 6.56 -17.17 5.92
CA LEU A 265 6.49 -18.47 6.61
C LEU A 265 6.41 -19.62 5.60
N ALA A 266 5.55 -19.51 4.58
CA ALA A 266 5.42 -20.53 3.54
C ALA A 266 6.73 -20.73 2.77
N SER A 267 7.41 -19.63 2.41
CA SER A 267 8.70 -19.69 1.71
C SER A 267 9.80 -20.37 2.53
N LEU A 268 9.72 -20.26 3.85
CA LEU A 268 10.61 -20.92 4.81
C LEU A 268 10.20 -22.38 5.14
N GLY A 269 9.10 -22.85 4.56
CA GLY A 269 8.53 -24.17 4.86
C GLY A 269 8.00 -24.29 6.30
N GLN A 270 7.64 -23.17 6.90
CA GLN A 270 7.10 -23.11 8.27
C GLN A 270 5.59 -23.23 8.30
N SER A 271 5.06 -23.61 9.46
CA SER A 271 3.62 -23.65 9.70
C SER A 271 3.00 -22.26 9.70
N LEU A 272 1.79 -22.11 9.13
CA LEU A 272 0.99 -20.88 9.18
C LEU A 272 0.19 -20.77 10.50
N SER A 273 0.77 -21.22 11.62
CA SER A 273 0.15 -21.09 12.95
C SER A 273 0.27 -19.67 13.50
N ASN A 274 -0.62 -19.33 14.43
CA ASN A 274 -0.57 -18.03 15.11
C ASN A 274 0.80 -17.82 15.81
N ALA A 275 1.31 -18.85 16.49
CA ALA A 275 2.62 -18.77 17.14
C ALA A 275 3.77 -18.49 16.15
N ALA A 276 3.73 -19.06 14.94
CA ALA A 276 4.74 -18.79 13.92
C ALA A 276 4.64 -17.35 13.40
N ARG A 277 3.41 -16.82 13.20
CA ARG A 277 3.20 -15.41 12.82
C ARG A 277 3.71 -14.45 13.89
N GLU A 278 3.43 -14.72 15.16
CA GLU A 278 3.92 -13.93 16.29
C GLU A 278 5.44 -13.91 16.36
N MET A 279 6.07 -15.07 16.25
CA MET A 279 7.53 -15.17 16.25
C MET A 279 8.16 -14.39 15.10
N LEU A 280 7.63 -14.54 13.87
CA LEU A 280 8.14 -13.83 12.71
C LEU A 280 7.95 -12.31 12.83
N LEU A 281 6.77 -11.87 13.30
CA LEU A 281 6.50 -10.47 13.59
C LEU A 281 7.49 -9.92 14.61
N GLN A 282 7.69 -10.63 15.71
CA GLN A 282 8.61 -10.21 16.77
C GLN A 282 10.06 -10.11 16.26
N GLU A 283 10.49 -11.04 15.41
CA GLU A 283 11.82 -10.97 14.79
C GLU A 283 11.96 -9.76 13.86
N ARG A 284 10.96 -9.47 13.02
CA ARG A 284 10.95 -8.26 12.20
C ARG A 284 11.02 -7.00 13.06
N VAL A 285 10.18 -6.91 14.09
CA VAL A 285 10.15 -5.78 15.02
C VAL A 285 11.52 -5.58 15.68
N LYS A 286 12.17 -6.63 16.19
CA LYS A 286 13.52 -6.56 16.79
C LYS A 286 14.56 -6.00 15.84
N VAL A 287 14.56 -6.44 14.57
CA VAL A 287 15.50 -5.93 13.57
C VAL A 287 15.30 -4.43 13.37
N PHE A 288 14.06 -4.00 13.08
CA PHE A 288 13.79 -2.58 12.81
C PHE A 288 13.96 -1.70 14.06
N ALA A 289 13.55 -2.16 15.23
CA ALA A 289 13.74 -1.45 16.50
C ALA A 289 15.22 -1.16 16.76
N ARG A 290 16.08 -2.17 16.59
CA ARG A 290 17.53 -2.02 16.74
C ARG A 290 18.11 -1.04 15.72
N GLU A 291 17.81 -1.19 14.43
CA GLU A 291 18.38 -0.36 13.37
C GLU A 291 17.89 1.10 13.45
N MET A 292 16.69 1.32 13.93
CA MET A 292 16.11 2.67 14.08
C MET A 292 16.36 3.29 15.45
N GLY A 293 16.92 2.55 16.40
CA GLY A 293 17.08 3.02 17.78
C GLY A 293 15.73 3.30 18.48
N GLN A 294 14.70 2.53 18.17
CA GLN A 294 13.35 2.69 18.72
C GLN A 294 12.97 1.53 19.65
N PRO A 295 12.11 1.74 20.66
CA PRO A 295 11.58 0.66 21.47
C PRO A 295 10.76 -0.35 20.65
N GLU A 296 10.93 -1.66 20.87
CA GLU A 296 10.11 -2.70 20.23
C GLU A 296 8.62 -2.49 20.48
N ALA A 297 8.24 -2.12 21.69
CA ALA A 297 6.87 -1.83 22.08
C ALA A 297 6.23 -0.69 21.26
N LEU A 298 7.02 0.29 20.82
CA LEU A 298 6.54 1.35 19.95
C LEU A 298 6.21 0.82 18.55
N LEU A 299 7.07 -0.02 17.98
CA LEU A 299 6.81 -0.64 16.69
C LEU A 299 5.61 -1.60 16.76
N MET A 300 5.45 -2.33 17.88
CA MET A 300 4.27 -3.16 18.11
C MET A 300 2.98 -2.33 18.23
N LEU A 301 3.06 -1.12 18.80
CA LEU A 301 1.93 -0.19 18.81
C LEU A 301 1.54 0.24 17.39
N MET A 302 2.52 0.50 16.52
CA MET A 302 2.25 0.81 15.10
C MET A 302 1.59 -0.37 14.40
N VAL A 303 2.10 -1.58 14.62
CA VAL A 303 1.52 -2.82 14.09
C VAL A 303 0.09 -3.01 14.57
N PHE A 304 -0.18 -2.82 15.86
CA PHE A 304 -1.53 -2.93 16.42
C PHE A 304 -2.51 -1.97 15.75
N ILE A 305 -2.17 -0.70 15.66
CA ILE A 305 -3.03 0.33 15.06
C ILE A 305 -3.29 0.03 13.57
N ASP A 306 -2.25 -0.32 12.82
CA ASP A 306 -2.37 -0.58 11.39
C ASP A 306 -3.12 -1.89 11.10
N LEU A 307 -2.95 -2.95 11.90
CA LEU A 307 -3.72 -4.19 11.78
C LEU A 307 -5.21 -3.98 12.06
N VAL A 308 -5.55 -3.22 13.12
CA VAL A 308 -6.94 -2.88 13.42
C VAL A 308 -7.56 -2.13 12.25
N LEU A 309 -6.88 -1.13 11.72
CA LEU A 309 -7.33 -0.35 10.58
C LEU A 309 -7.51 -1.24 9.33
N ALA A 310 -6.52 -2.07 9.05
CA ALA A 310 -6.50 -2.95 7.91
C ALA A 310 -7.64 -3.98 7.93
N VAL A 311 -7.91 -4.62 9.06
CA VAL A 311 -9.03 -5.56 9.22
C VAL A 311 -10.37 -4.83 9.14
N SER A 312 -10.43 -3.57 9.61
CA SER A 312 -11.66 -2.76 9.53
C SER A 312 -12.01 -2.32 8.10
N TRP A 313 -11.06 -2.31 7.20
CA TRP A 313 -11.25 -1.97 5.79
C TRP A 313 -11.59 -3.17 4.89
N SER A 314 -11.51 -4.40 5.40
CA SER A 314 -12.00 -5.54 4.64
C SER A 314 -13.50 -5.37 4.36
N GLU A 315 -14.00 -5.94 3.25
CA GLU A 315 -15.42 -5.85 2.90
C GLU A 315 -16.31 -6.34 4.07
N GLN A 316 -17.47 -5.73 4.24
CA GLN A 316 -18.36 -6.06 5.38
C GLN A 316 -18.68 -7.55 5.49
N SER A 317 -18.78 -8.26 4.36
CA SER A 317 -18.94 -9.72 4.31
C SER A 317 -17.71 -10.48 4.83
N ASP A 318 -16.51 -9.86 4.77
CA ASP A 318 -15.24 -10.49 5.11
C ASP A 318 -14.64 -10.00 6.43
N ASN A 319 -15.21 -8.94 7.05
CA ASN A 319 -14.69 -8.37 8.30
C ASN A 319 -14.63 -9.41 9.43
N GLN A 320 -15.67 -10.26 9.55
CA GLN A 320 -15.68 -11.33 10.54
C GLN A 320 -14.58 -12.37 10.27
N ALA A 321 -14.46 -12.84 9.03
CA ALA A 321 -13.44 -13.82 8.64
C ALA A 321 -12.03 -13.25 8.77
N SER A 322 -11.83 -12.00 8.36
CA SER A 322 -10.55 -11.29 8.54
C SER A 322 -10.21 -11.11 10.02
N PHE A 323 -11.19 -10.78 10.85
CA PHE A 323 -10.97 -10.64 12.29
C PHE A 323 -10.68 -11.99 12.96
N GLU A 324 -11.35 -13.06 12.57
CA GLU A 324 -11.05 -14.42 13.06
C GLU A 324 -9.63 -14.86 12.66
N ARG A 325 -9.18 -14.51 11.45
CA ARG A 325 -7.84 -14.84 10.97
C ARG A 325 -6.74 -14.04 11.68
N TRP A 326 -6.93 -12.73 11.85
CA TRP A 326 -5.88 -11.81 12.31
C TRP A 326 -6.05 -11.34 13.75
N GLY A 327 -7.20 -11.60 14.38
CA GLY A 327 -7.52 -11.14 15.73
C GLY A 327 -6.50 -11.58 16.77
N HIS A 328 -5.94 -12.78 16.63
CA HIS A 328 -4.89 -13.25 17.53
C HIS A 328 -3.62 -12.41 17.44
N LEU A 329 -3.20 -12.07 16.22
CA LEU A 329 -2.03 -11.21 15.97
C LEU A 329 -2.26 -9.78 16.45
N ILE A 330 -3.49 -9.26 16.30
CA ILE A 330 -3.90 -7.97 16.87
C ILE A 330 -3.75 -7.98 18.39
N GLN A 331 -4.24 -9.01 19.08
CA GLN A 331 -4.12 -9.11 20.53
C GLN A 331 -2.67 -9.27 20.99
N PHE A 332 -1.87 -10.03 20.25
CA PHE A 332 -0.43 -10.14 20.51
C PHE A 332 0.27 -8.79 20.40
N ALA A 333 0.11 -8.08 19.28
CA ALA A 333 0.73 -6.78 19.07
C ALA A 333 0.27 -5.76 20.13
N ARG A 334 -1.03 -5.79 20.52
CA ARG A 334 -1.58 -4.97 21.59
C ARG A 334 -0.92 -5.24 22.94
N ALA A 335 -0.75 -6.53 23.30
CA ALA A 335 -0.15 -6.91 24.57
C ALA A 335 1.32 -6.44 24.67
N GLU A 336 2.09 -6.62 23.60
CA GLU A 336 3.48 -6.16 23.53
C GLU A 336 3.57 -4.61 23.56
N ALA A 337 2.65 -3.91 22.88
CA ALA A 337 2.59 -2.47 22.87
C ALA A 337 2.32 -1.87 24.26
N LEU A 338 1.51 -2.52 25.09
CA LEU A 338 1.16 -2.05 26.45
C LEU A 338 2.35 -2.04 27.43
N SER A 339 3.48 -2.68 27.07
CA SER A 339 4.73 -2.57 27.82
C SER A 339 5.39 -1.19 27.70
N LEU A 340 4.95 -0.37 26.72
CA LEU A 340 5.41 0.98 26.52
C LEU A 340 4.74 1.91 27.55
N SER A 341 5.56 2.57 28.36
CA SER A 341 5.10 3.65 29.25
C SER A 341 4.96 4.94 28.43
N LEU A 342 3.78 5.16 27.84
CA LEU A 342 3.40 6.40 27.16
C LEU A 342 2.84 7.43 28.15
#